data_bf46a8ae19ed6ed5715cf48f15bdc195
#
_entry.id   bf46a8ae19ed6ed5715cf48f15bdc195
#
_cell.length_a   1.000
_cell.length_b   1.000
_cell.length_c   1.000
_cell.angle_alpha   90.00
_cell.angle_beta   90.00
_cell.angle_gamma   90.00
#
_symmetry.space_group_name_H-M   'P 1'
#
loop_
_entity.id
_entity.type
_entity.pdbx_description
1 polymer ?
#
loop_
_entity_poly.entity_id
_entity_poly.type
_entity_poly.pdbx_seq_one_letter_code
_entity_poly.pdbx_strand_id
1 'polypeptide(L)'
;MLNKYRHTSKAGQFVEIMNLEEFGNALFIDHEIQVAEKDEKIYSSTFFKSSYDLSKKNFNVAIIGGGDGGVARECLENNSNYIDWYELDPEVVESSYKHLPKICSKVKKSNSVNTFWGDAFESIKSVEDSKYDKIFVDLNDDQYCIDLAKKNMKSLQRILKPGGIITAQVGSKEKKPKQVESWCKVLEKSFGNYTISDVHIPSFDCNWNFASSILK
;
A
#
# COMPACT_ATOMS: atom_id res chain seq x y z
N MET A 1 -27.12 -0.29 2.12
CA MET A 1 -25.99 -0.14 1.18
C MET A 1 -26.52 0.22 -0.19
N LEU A 2 -26.09 1.35 -0.75
CA LEU A 2 -26.42 1.73 -2.12
C LEU A 2 -25.15 1.52 -2.97
N ASN A 3 -25.19 0.58 -3.93
CA ASN A 3 -24.15 0.42 -4.92
C ASN A 3 -24.09 1.69 -5.80
N LYS A 4 -22.96 2.41 -5.75
CA LYS A 4 -22.75 3.59 -6.60
C LYS A 4 -22.09 3.26 -7.93
N TYR A 5 -21.24 2.23 -7.96
CA TYR A 5 -20.47 1.85 -9.14
C TYR A 5 -19.93 0.42 -8.98
N ARG A 6 -19.91 -0.34 -10.05
CA ARG A 6 -19.27 -1.65 -10.11
C ARG A 6 -18.89 -2.00 -11.55
N HIS A 7 -17.76 -2.65 -11.73
CA HIS A 7 -17.32 -3.20 -13.00
C HIS A 7 -16.24 -4.27 -12.78
N THR A 8 -16.01 -5.09 -13.80
CA THR A 8 -14.81 -5.92 -13.85
C THR A 8 -13.78 -5.20 -14.70
N SER A 9 -12.62 -4.93 -14.13
CA SER A 9 -11.54 -4.25 -14.80
C SER A 9 -10.86 -5.13 -15.87
N LYS A 10 -10.04 -4.53 -16.71
CA LYS A 10 -9.23 -5.26 -17.69
C LYS A 10 -8.17 -6.16 -17.04
N ALA A 11 -7.75 -5.84 -15.84
CA ALA A 11 -6.87 -6.70 -15.02
C ALA A 11 -7.61 -7.89 -14.40
N GLY A 12 -8.94 -7.95 -14.53
CA GLY A 12 -9.77 -9.04 -14.04
C GLY A 12 -10.29 -8.86 -12.62
N GLN A 13 -10.03 -7.72 -11.98
CA GLN A 13 -10.51 -7.42 -10.64
C GLN A 13 -11.97 -6.94 -10.68
N PHE A 14 -12.80 -7.41 -9.76
CA PHE A 14 -14.15 -6.91 -9.59
C PHE A 14 -14.16 -5.71 -8.65
N VAL A 15 -14.28 -4.52 -9.21
CA VAL A 15 -14.19 -3.23 -8.50
C VAL A 15 -15.59 -2.73 -8.17
N GLU A 16 -15.85 -2.43 -6.92
CA GLU A 16 -17.12 -1.87 -6.44
C GLU A 16 -16.87 -0.63 -5.58
N ILE A 17 -17.69 0.39 -5.80
CA ILE A 17 -17.81 1.53 -4.88
C ILE A 17 -19.20 1.47 -4.24
N MET A 18 -19.22 1.31 -2.93
CA MET A 18 -20.46 1.30 -2.15
C MET A 18 -20.48 2.46 -1.16
N ASN A 19 -21.67 2.96 -0.85
CA ASN A 19 -21.84 3.89 0.26
C ASN A 19 -22.24 3.12 1.50
N LEU A 20 -21.36 3.15 2.50
CA LEU A 20 -21.61 2.61 3.83
C LEU A 20 -22.13 3.75 4.72
N GLU A 21 -23.23 3.53 5.44
CA GLU A 21 -23.90 4.55 6.25
C GLU A 21 -22.93 5.22 7.25
N GLU A 22 -22.16 4.41 7.95
CA GLU A 22 -21.23 4.90 8.97
C GLU A 22 -19.90 5.37 8.40
N PHE A 23 -19.41 4.78 7.28
CA PHE A 23 -18.02 4.96 6.78
C PHE A 23 -17.91 5.78 5.50
N GLY A 24 -19.04 6.19 4.89
CA GLY A 24 -19.05 6.93 3.64
C GLY A 24 -18.82 6.04 2.43
N ASN A 25 -18.21 6.58 1.36
CA ASN A 25 -17.88 5.76 0.20
C ASN A 25 -16.73 4.83 0.54
N ALA A 26 -16.84 3.59 0.11
CA ALA A 26 -15.84 2.55 0.31
C ALA A 26 -15.54 1.84 -1.01
N LEU A 27 -14.26 1.52 -1.24
CA LEU A 27 -13.77 0.70 -2.32
C LEU A 27 -13.73 -0.76 -1.87
N PHE A 28 -14.27 -1.63 -2.72
CA PHE A 28 -14.15 -3.07 -2.60
C PHE A 28 -13.50 -3.62 -3.86
N ILE A 29 -12.62 -4.59 -3.69
CA ILE A 29 -12.02 -5.38 -4.77
C ILE A 29 -12.32 -6.84 -4.46
N ASP A 30 -12.91 -7.55 -5.42
CA ASP A 30 -13.30 -8.96 -5.28
C ASP A 30 -14.12 -9.23 -4.00
N HIS A 31 -15.03 -8.28 -3.69
CA HIS A 31 -15.91 -8.27 -2.50
C HIS A 31 -15.22 -8.05 -1.16
N GLU A 32 -13.92 -7.82 -1.12
CA GLU A 32 -13.19 -7.44 0.09
C GLU A 32 -13.03 -5.91 0.18
N ILE A 33 -13.32 -5.34 1.35
CA ILE A 33 -13.15 -3.90 1.59
C ILE A 33 -11.66 -3.55 1.56
N GLN A 34 -11.31 -2.53 0.78
CA GLN A 34 -9.94 -2.02 0.66
C GLN A 34 -9.76 -0.72 1.44
N VAL A 35 -10.77 0.15 1.42
CA VAL A 35 -10.70 1.45 2.08
C VAL A 35 -12.11 2.04 2.23
N ALA A 36 -12.34 2.85 3.27
CA ALA A 36 -13.53 3.66 3.44
C ALA A 36 -13.18 5.10 3.81
N GLU A 37 -13.93 6.09 3.25
CA GLU A 37 -13.58 7.53 3.33
C GLU A 37 -13.41 8.09 4.73
N LYS A 38 -14.16 7.59 5.73
CA LYS A 38 -14.16 8.20 7.07
C LYS A 38 -13.02 7.73 7.96
N ASP A 39 -12.48 6.55 7.73
CA ASP A 39 -11.42 5.98 8.57
C ASP A 39 -10.13 5.62 7.81
N GLU A 40 -10.11 5.83 6.50
CA GLU A 40 -8.94 5.61 5.64
C GLU A 40 -7.66 6.25 6.23
N LYS A 41 -7.79 7.46 6.78
CA LYS A 41 -6.64 8.16 7.35
C LYS A 41 -6.01 7.42 8.54
N ILE A 42 -6.78 6.62 9.27
CA ILE A 42 -6.26 5.76 10.35
C ILE A 42 -5.29 4.73 9.75
N TYR A 43 -5.71 4.07 8.66
CA TYR A 43 -4.89 3.10 7.93
C TYR A 43 -3.64 3.77 7.35
N SER A 44 -3.81 4.71 6.43
CA SER A 44 -2.70 5.28 5.65
C SER A 44 -1.68 6.01 6.52
N SER A 45 -2.12 6.78 7.54
CA SER A 45 -1.18 7.46 8.42
C SER A 45 -0.43 6.50 9.35
N THR A 46 -1.06 5.41 9.79
CA THR A 46 -0.36 4.39 10.58
C THR A 46 0.63 3.62 9.71
N PHE A 47 0.24 3.25 8.49
CA PHE A 47 1.13 2.61 7.54
C PHE A 47 2.37 3.47 7.26
N PHE A 48 2.19 4.76 6.98
CA PHE A 48 3.29 5.70 6.81
C PHE A 48 4.16 5.79 8.07
N LYS A 49 3.57 5.97 9.25
CA LYS A 49 4.29 6.07 10.53
C LYS A 49 5.08 4.80 10.87
N SER A 50 4.61 3.64 10.44
CA SER A 50 5.33 2.38 10.62
C SER A 50 6.65 2.32 9.86
N SER A 51 6.90 3.23 8.90
CA SER A 51 8.17 3.32 8.16
C SER A 51 9.29 4.03 8.94
N TYR A 52 9.21 4.14 10.26
CA TYR A 52 10.20 4.82 11.12
C TYR A 52 10.64 6.19 10.62
N ASP A 53 11.64 6.78 11.27
CA ASP A 53 12.27 8.07 10.92
C ASP A 53 11.34 9.08 10.22
N LEU A 54 10.34 9.53 11.00
CA LEU A 54 9.37 10.53 10.55
C LEU A 54 9.97 11.94 10.45
N SER A 55 11.18 12.13 10.99
CA SER A 55 11.92 13.39 10.92
C SER A 55 12.56 13.62 9.55
N LYS A 56 12.83 12.54 8.78
CA LYS A 56 13.44 12.63 7.46
C LYS A 56 12.50 13.32 6.47
N LYS A 57 12.98 14.39 5.89
CA LYS A 57 12.33 15.11 4.78
C LYS A 57 13.08 14.85 3.49
N ASN A 58 12.44 15.11 2.37
CA ASN A 58 13.06 14.96 1.05
C ASN A 58 13.52 13.52 0.78
N PHE A 59 12.66 12.54 1.02
CA PHE A 59 12.90 11.12 0.77
C PHE A 59 12.20 10.65 -0.52
N ASN A 60 12.80 9.68 -1.17
CA ASN A 60 12.27 9.05 -2.39
C ASN A 60 11.50 7.79 -2.03
N VAL A 61 10.35 7.59 -2.67
CA VAL A 61 9.42 6.50 -2.31
C VAL A 61 9.10 5.62 -3.51
N ALA A 62 9.05 4.32 -3.28
CA ALA A 62 8.30 3.39 -4.13
C ALA A 62 7.06 2.89 -3.40
N ILE A 63 5.92 2.85 -4.10
CA ILE A 63 4.68 2.23 -3.59
C ILE A 63 4.31 1.11 -4.54
N ILE A 64 4.11 -0.08 -4.01
CA ILE A 64 3.72 -1.29 -4.73
C ILE A 64 2.25 -1.58 -4.38
N GLY A 65 1.34 -1.37 -5.32
CA GLY A 65 -0.10 -1.44 -5.09
C GLY A 65 -0.68 -0.15 -4.47
N GLY A 66 -1.72 -0.27 -3.64
CA GLY A 66 -2.33 0.87 -2.95
C GLY A 66 -3.14 1.78 -3.87
N GLY A 67 -3.95 1.19 -4.76
CA GLY A 67 -4.71 1.87 -5.81
C GLY A 67 -5.71 2.94 -5.37
N ASP A 68 -5.99 3.06 -4.07
CA ASP A 68 -6.79 4.15 -3.51
C ASP A 68 -6.00 5.47 -3.35
N GLY A 69 -4.66 5.41 -3.34
CA GLY A 69 -3.77 6.56 -3.23
C GLY A 69 -3.59 7.14 -1.82
N GLY A 70 -4.10 6.50 -0.77
CA GLY A 70 -4.00 6.98 0.60
C GLY A 70 -2.56 7.07 1.10
N VAL A 71 -1.77 6.03 0.87
CA VAL A 71 -0.33 5.99 1.22
C VAL A 71 0.45 7.03 0.43
N ALA A 72 0.16 7.19 -0.87
CA ALA A 72 0.80 8.21 -1.70
C ALA A 72 0.50 9.62 -1.18
N ARG A 73 -0.74 9.88 -0.75
CA ARG A 73 -1.10 11.16 -0.11
C ARG A 73 -0.31 11.39 1.17
N GLU A 74 -0.20 10.39 2.06
CA GLU A 74 0.59 10.52 3.29
C GLU A 74 2.07 10.84 2.98
N CYS A 75 2.65 10.20 1.98
CA CYS A 75 4.02 10.52 1.54
C CYS A 75 4.16 11.97 1.08
N LEU A 76 3.22 12.49 0.26
CA LEU A 76 3.21 13.88 -0.17
C LEU A 76 3.05 14.84 1.01
N GLU A 77 2.15 14.55 1.95
CA GLU A 77 1.90 15.38 3.13
C GLU A 77 3.11 15.42 4.08
N ASN A 78 4.01 14.43 4.01
CA ASN A 78 5.23 14.35 4.80
C ASN A 78 6.49 14.72 4.01
N ASN A 79 6.35 15.48 2.92
CA ASN A 79 7.44 16.06 2.13
C ASN A 79 8.35 15.02 1.46
N SER A 80 7.78 13.99 0.82
CA SER A 80 8.54 13.18 -0.13
C SER A 80 9.04 14.03 -1.30
N ASN A 81 10.22 13.75 -1.85
CA ASN A 81 10.73 14.38 -3.07
C ASN A 81 9.90 13.96 -4.28
N TYR A 82 9.79 12.65 -4.45
CA TYR A 82 8.98 12.03 -5.47
C TYR A 82 8.50 10.67 -5.01
N ILE A 83 7.46 10.18 -5.66
CA ILE A 83 6.84 8.89 -5.46
C ILE A 83 6.77 8.20 -6.82
N ASP A 84 7.38 7.03 -6.93
CA ASP A 84 7.16 6.10 -8.02
C ASP A 84 6.11 5.09 -7.55
N TRP A 85 4.91 5.18 -8.13
CA TRP A 85 3.75 4.39 -7.76
C TRP A 85 3.49 3.30 -8.80
N TYR A 86 3.68 2.06 -8.41
CA TYR A 86 3.53 0.87 -9.25
C TYR A 86 2.18 0.22 -8.96
N GLU A 87 1.25 0.32 -9.88
CA GLU A 87 -0.11 -0.17 -9.70
C GLU A 87 -0.52 -1.08 -10.87
N LEU A 88 -1.07 -2.24 -10.53
CA LEU A 88 -1.49 -3.25 -11.51
C LEU A 88 -2.65 -2.75 -12.36
N ASP A 89 -3.63 -2.11 -11.73
CA ASP A 89 -4.93 -1.83 -12.32
C ASP A 89 -5.25 -0.33 -12.37
N PRO A 90 -5.05 0.34 -13.53
CA PRO A 90 -5.39 1.74 -13.68
C PRO A 90 -6.87 2.04 -13.42
N GLU A 91 -7.77 1.07 -13.62
CA GLU A 91 -9.22 1.27 -13.43
C GLU A 91 -9.60 1.35 -11.94
N VAL A 92 -8.82 0.71 -11.04
CA VAL A 92 -8.94 0.91 -9.59
C VAL A 92 -8.60 2.35 -9.21
N VAL A 93 -7.47 2.86 -9.74
CA VAL A 93 -7.04 4.26 -9.47
C VAL A 93 -8.03 5.26 -10.05
N GLU A 94 -8.52 5.05 -11.27
CA GLU A 94 -9.54 5.92 -11.88
C GLU A 94 -10.84 5.93 -11.09
N SER A 95 -11.28 4.77 -10.61
CA SER A 95 -12.46 4.63 -9.75
C SER A 95 -12.28 5.38 -8.42
N SER A 96 -11.10 5.27 -7.83
CA SER A 96 -10.72 5.99 -6.61
C SER A 96 -10.71 7.51 -6.84
N TYR A 97 -10.11 7.99 -7.93
CA TYR A 97 -10.11 9.40 -8.30
C TYR A 97 -11.52 9.98 -8.51
N LYS A 98 -12.43 9.18 -9.03
CA LYS A 98 -13.81 9.58 -9.32
C LYS A 98 -14.70 9.54 -8.08
N HIS A 99 -14.57 8.53 -7.26
CA HIS A 99 -15.53 8.20 -6.22
C HIS A 99 -15.02 8.41 -4.79
N LEU A 100 -13.68 8.51 -4.60
CA LEU A 100 -13.02 8.74 -3.31
C LEU A 100 -12.11 9.99 -3.34
N PRO A 101 -12.58 11.13 -3.85
CA PRO A 101 -11.72 12.31 -4.06
C PRO A 101 -11.11 12.87 -2.77
N LYS A 102 -11.72 12.60 -1.61
CA LYS A 102 -11.17 13.02 -0.31
C LYS A 102 -9.84 12.34 -0.01
N ILE A 103 -9.67 11.10 -0.50
CA ILE A 103 -8.45 10.31 -0.29
C ILE A 103 -7.36 10.75 -1.25
N CYS A 104 -7.66 10.79 -2.55
CA CYS A 104 -6.65 10.78 -3.61
C CYS A 104 -6.55 12.08 -4.45
N SER A 105 -7.37 13.12 -4.18
CA SER A 105 -7.35 14.33 -5.02
C SER A 105 -6.00 15.09 -5.04
N LYS A 106 -5.25 15.05 -3.95
CA LYS A 106 -3.88 15.61 -3.88
C LYS A 106 -2.90 14.83 -4.76
N VAL A 107 -3.01 13.50 -4.73
CA VAL A 107 -2.18 12.60 -5.53
C VAL A 107 -2.39 12.86 -7.02
N LYS A 108 -3.65 12.92 -7.46
CA LYS A 108 -4.02 13.19 -8.85
C LYS A 108 -3.45 14.50 -9.40
N LYS A 109 -3.28 15.51 -8.54
CA LYS A 109 -2.82 16.87 -8.92
C LYS A 109 -1.32 17.05 -8.75
N SER A 110 -0.62 16.08 -8.19
CA SER A 110 0.80 16.21 -7.86
C SER A 110 1.70 15.90 -9.05
N ASN A 111 2.67 16.77 -9.32
CA ASN A 111 3.74 16.51 -10.27
C ASN A 111 4.89 15.67 -9.67
N SER A 112 4.81 15.34 -8.37
CA SER A 112 5.80 14.51 -7.68
C SER A 112 5.43 13.02 -7.63
N VAL A 113 4.34 12.62 -8.29
CA VAL A 113 3.89 11.23 -8.38
C VAL A 113 4.00 10.75 -9.82
N ASN A 114 4.85 9.75 -10.04
CA ASN A 114 4.95 9.02 -11.30
C ASN A 114 4.23 7.69 -11.14
N THR A 115 3.27 7.40 -11.99
CA THR A 115 2.54 6.13 -11.93
C THR A 115 2.99 5.20 -13.03
N PHE A 116 3.30 3.96 -12.65
CA PHE A 116 3.71 2.87 -13.54
C PHE A 116 2.64 1.79 -13.52
N TRP A 117 2.05 1.52 -14.67
CA TRP A 117 0.95 0.57 -14.82
C TRP A 117 1.42 -0.83 -15.13
N GLY A 118 0.78 -1.84 -14.52
CA GLY A 118 1.04 -3.25 -14.74
C GLY A 118 1.79 -3.92 -13.60
N ASP A 119 2.45 -5.04 -13.90
CA ASP A 119 3.18 -5.80 -12.88
C ASP A 119 4.33 -4.98 -12.29
N ALA A 120 4.17 -4.62 -11.02
CA ALA A 120 5.17 -3.86 -10.28
C ALA A 120 6.52 -4.57 -10.21
N PHE A 121 6.51 -5.90 -10.05
CA PHE A 121 7.74 -6.69 -9.89
C PHE A 121 8.49 -6.87 -11.20
N GLU A 122 7.82 -6.78 -12.35
CA GLU A 122 8.50 -6.64 -13.65
C GLU A 122 9.06 -5.24 -13.81
N SER A 123 8.29 -4.21 -13.48
CA SER A 123 8.69 -2.81 -13.62
C SER A 123 9.93 -2.46 -12.80
N ILE A 124 10.02 -2.93 -11.55
CA ILE A 124 11.16 -2.62 -10.68
C ILE A 124 12.47 -3.26 -11.12
N LYS A 125 12.46 -4.24 -12.04
CA LYS A 125 13.69 -4.84 -12.55
C LYS A 125 14.59 -3.84 -13.29
N SER A 126 13.99 -2.84 -13.93
CA SER A 126 14.70 -1.77 -14.66
C SER A 126 15.08 -0.57 -13.79
N VAL A 127 14.63 -0.55 -12.54
CA VAL A 127 14.95 0.52 -11.59
C VAL A 127 16.41 0.41 -11.17
N GLU A 128 17.09 1.55 -11.06
CA GLU A 128 18.47 1.63 -10.58
C GLU A 128 18.60 1.18 -9.11
N ASP A 129 19.80 0.71 -8.75
CA ASP A 129 20.09 0.28 -7.39
C ASP A 129 20.04 1.46 -6.41
N SER A 130 19.63 1.19 -5.18
CA SER A 130 19.65 2.18 -4.08
C SER A 130 18.94 3.50 -4.43
N LYS A 131 17.80 3.42 -5.10
CA LYS A 131 17.02 4.59 -5.53
C LYS A 131 16.13 5.15 -4.43
N TYR A 132 15.48 4.28 -3.65
CA TYR A 132 14.44 4.67 -2.71
C TYR A 132 14.90 4.68 -1.26
N ASP A 133 14.42 5.65 -0.50
CA ASP A 133 14.59 5.72 0.94
C ASP A 133 13.53 4.88 1.66
N LYS A 134 12.33 4.79 1.07
CA LYS A 134 11.19 4.04 1.61
C LYS A 134 10.49 3.25 0.50
N ILE A 135 10.12 2.02 0.82
CA ILE A 135 9.25 1.18 -0.02
C ILE A 135 8.01 0.81 0.78
N PHE A 136 6.83 1.08 0.25
CA PHE A 136 5.56 0.61 0.80
C PHE A 136 5.03 -0.51 -0.08
N VAL A 137 4.68 -1.64 0.54
CA VAL A 137 4.06 -2.78 -0.14
C VAL A 137 2.62 -2.89 0.35
N ASP A 138 1.70 -2.42 -0.48
CA ASP A 138 0.27 -2.31 -0.22
C ASP A 138 -0.52 -3.21 -1.17
N LEU A 139 -0.25 -4.50 -1.07
CA LEU A 139 -0.90 -5.57 -1.83
C LEU A 139 -1.96 -6.25 -0.96
N ASN A 140 -2.84 -7.04 -1.58
CA ASN A 140 -3.77 -7.88 -0.83
C ASN A 140 -3.05 -8.80 0.15
N ASP A 141 -3.70 -9.13 1.26
CA ASP A 141 -3.17 -9.96 2.34
C ASP A 141 -3.40 -11.46 2.13
N ASP A 142 -3.49 -11.88 0.87
CA ASP A 142 -3.61 -13.27 0.48
C ASP A 142 -2.24 -13.97 0.30
N GLN A 143 -2.25 -15.30 0.28
CA GLN A 143 -1.01 -16.08 0.19
C GLN A 143 -0.30 -15.87 -1.16
N TYR A 144 -1.05 -15.61 -2.23
CA TYR A 144 -0.46 -15.36 -3.56
C TYR A 144 0.40 -14.09 -3.56
N CYS A 145 -0.12 -12.99 -3.01
CA CYS A 145 0.61 -11.74 -2.90
C CYS A 145 1.85 -11.85 -2.00
N ILE A 146 1.75 -12.62 -0.90
CA ILE A 146 2.89 -12.89 -0.02
C ILE A 146 3.99 -13.67 -0.76
N ASP A 147 3.63 -14.72 -1.50
CA ASP A 147 4.59 -15.52 -2.26
C ASP A 147 5.21 -14.73 -3.41
N LEU A 148 4.45 -13.86 -4.05
CA LEU A 148 4.92 -12.94 -5.08
C LEU A 148 5.96 -11.95 -4.52
N ALA A 149 5.67 -11.30 -3.40
CA ALA A 149 6.59 -10.40 -2.71
C ALA A 149 7.86 -11.15 -2.26
N LYS A 150 7.71 -12.35 -1.66
CA LYS A 150 8.83 -13.22 -1.26
C LYS A 150 9.76 -13.55 -2.42
N LYS A 151 9.20 -13.91 -3.59
CA LYS A 151 9.98 -14.20 -4.82
C LYS A 151 10.80 -13.01 -5.29
N ASN A 152 10.27 -11.80 -5.10
CA ASN A 152 10.85 -10.56 -5.59
C ASN A 152 11.60 -9.73 -4.52
N MET A 153 11.76 -10.27 -3.32
CA MET A 153 12.35 -9.53 -2.19
C MET A 153 13.79 -9.05 -2.48
N LYS A 154 14.58 -9.81 -3.23
CA LYS A 154 15.92 -9.37 -3.66
C LYS A 154 15.89 -8.13 -4.55
N SER A 155 14.89 -8.02 -5.43
CA SER A 155 14.69 -6.82 -6.26
C SER A 155 14.29 -5.62 -5.41
N LEU A 156 13.41 -5.81 -4.41
CA LEU A 156 13.04 -4.76 -3.46
C LEU A 156 14.24 -4.30 -2.62
N GLN A 157 15.07 -5.23 -2.13
CA GLN A 157 16.30 -4.89 -1.42
C GLN A 157 17.28 -4.09 -2.31
N ARG A 158 17.45 -4.49 -3.57
CA ARG A 158 18.37 -3.85 -4.52
C ARG A 158 18.02 -2.37 -4.75
N ILE A 159 16.74 -2.05 -4.92
CA ILE A 159 16.28 -0.68 -5.19
C ILE A 159 16.17 0.18 -3.93
N LEU A 160 16.24 -0.43 -2.75
CA LEU A 160 16.24 0.25 -1.47
C LEU A 160 17.65 0.72 -1.11
N LYS A 161 17.82 1.94 -0.63
CA LYS A 161 19.11 2.46 -0.16
C LYS A 161 19.56 1.74 1.11
N PRO A 162 20.87 1.61 1.36
CA PRO A 162 21.37 1.25 2.69
C PRO A 162 20.75 2.17 3.76
N GLY A 163 20.26 1.57 4.84
CA GLY A 163 19.49 2.30 5.87
C GLY A 163 18.05 2.64 5.46
N GLY A 164 17.65 2.33 4.23
CA GLY A 164 16.28 2.51 3.77
C GLY A 164 15.32 1.50 4.41
N ILE A 165 14.02 1.79 4.32
CA ILE A 165 12.97 1.06 5.04
C ILE A 165 11.96 0.49 4.05
N ILE A 166 11.65 -0.79 4.21
CA ILE A 166 10.48 -1.40 3.59
C ILE A 166 9.40 -1.59 4.64
N THR A 167 8.18 -1.20 4.31
CA THR A 167 6.99 -1.39 5.15
C THR A 167 5.93 -2.08 4.31
N ALA A 168 5.36 -3.17 4.82
CA ALA A 168 4.27 -3.89 4.19
C ALA A 168 3.01 -3.84 5.07
N GLN A 169 1.84 -3.69 4.44
CA GLN A 169 0.62 -4.12 5.05
C GLN A 169 0.64 -5.66 5.12
N VAL A 170 0.26 -6.23 6.24
CA VAL A 170 0.38 -7.68 6.45
C VAL A 170 -0.94 -8.34 6.88
N GLY A 171 -2.02 -7.57 6.86
CA GLY A 171 -3.35 -8.05 7.21
C GLY A 171 -3.66 -8.01 8.70
N SER A 172 -4.72 -8.69 9.09
CA SER A 172 -5.16 -8.77 10.48
C SER A 172 -4.70 -10.07 11.12
N LYS A 173 -3.93 -9.94 12.22
CA LYS A 173 -3.53 -11.09 13.03
C LYS A 173 -4.72 -11.81 13.66
N GLU A 174 -5.84 -11.11 13.87
CA GLU A 174 -7.07 -11.69 14.40
C GLU A 174 -7.78 -12.55 13.36
N LYS A 175 -7.83 -12.09 12.10
CA LYS A 175 -8.57 -12.77 11.01
C LYS A 175 -7.70 -13.74 10.22
N LYS A 176 -6.44 -13.38 9.95
CA LYS A 176 -5.52 -14.12 9.08
C LYS A 176 -4.13 -14.30 9.73
N PRO A 177 -4.02 -14.94 10.92
CA PRO A 177 -2.74 -15.02 11.67
C PRO A 177 -1.60 -15.69 10.90
N LYS A 178 -1.91 -16.69 10.06
CA LYS A 178 -0.91 -17.41 9.26
C LYS A 178 -0.28 -16.52 8.18
N GLN A 179 -1.07 -15.65 7.56
CA GLN A 179 -0.60 -14.68 6.56
C GLN A 179 0.32 -13.65 7.21
N VAL A 180 -0.09 -13.09 8.35
CA VAL A 180 0.75 -12.16 9.11
C VAL A 180 2.09 -12.80 9.48
N GLU A 181 2.06 -14.02 10.02
CA GLU A 181 3.27 -14.78 10.34
C GLU A 181 4.14 -15.04 9.12
N SER A 182 3.53 -15.38 7.97
CA SER A 182 4.23 -15.61 6.71
C SER A 182 4.96 -14.35 6.25
N TRP A 183 4.32 -13.18 6.28
CA TRP A 183 4.94 -11.89 5.98
C TRP A 183 6.12 -11.58 6.91
N CYS A 184 5.92 -11.73 8.23
CA CYS A 184 6.99 -11.51 9.21
C CYS A 184 8.20 -12.40 8.94
N LYS A 185 7.99 -13.67 8.62
CA LYS A 185 9.06 -14.60 8.24
C LYS A 185 9.79 -14.19 6.95
N VAL A 186 9.08 -13.65 5.97
CA VAL A 186 9.68 -13.14 4.73
C VAL A 186 10.61 -11.96 5.06
N LEU A 187 10.16 -11.01 5.86
CA LEU A 187 10.95 -9.84 6.25
C LEU A 187 12.15 -10.25 7.12
N GLU A 188 11.95 -11.09 8.14
CA GLU A 188 13.02 -11.59 9.01
C GLU A 188 14.11 -12.29 8.20
N LYS A 189 13.72 -13.19 7.30
CA LYS A 189 14.67 -13.93 6.45
C LYS A 189 15.45 -13.01 5.51
N SER A 190 14.83 -11.95 5.01
CA SER A 190 15.42 -11.07 3.99
C SER A 190 16.26 -9.96 4.60
N PHE A 191 15.85 -9.39 5.73
CA PHE A 191 16.49 -8.22 6.34
C PHE A 191 17.17 -8.53 7.68
N GLY A 192 16.88 -9.68 8.29
CA GLY A 192 17.41 -10.05 9.62
C GLY A 192 16.79 -9.24 10.76
N ASN A 193 15.73 -8.50 10.51
CA ASN A 193 14.99 -7.72 11.49
C ASN A 193 13.59 -7.40 10.97
N TYR A 194 12.64 -7.23 11.86
CA TYR A 194 11.39 -6.57 11.58
C TYR A 194 10.77 -6.00 12.86
N THR A 195 9.88 -5.05 12.70
CA THR A 195 8.95 -4.61 13.74
C THR A 195 7.55 -4.68 13.19
N ILE A 196 6.58 -4.82 14.07
CA ILE A 196 5.16 -4.86 13.72
C ILE A 196 4.41 -3.83 14.55
N SER A 197 3.54 -3.09 13.92
CA SER A 197 2.58 -2.17 14.54
C SER A 197 1.17 -2.58 14.15
N ASP A 198 0.19 -2.20 14.94
CA ASP A 198 -1.22 -2.45 14.68
C ASP A 198 -2.07 -1.22 14.99
N VAL A 199 -3.22 -1.17 14.38
CA VAL A 199 -4.24 -0.16 14.62
C VAL A 199 -5.63 -0.72 14.31
N HIS A 200 -6.61 -0.38 15.13
CA HIS A 200 -8.00 -0.73 14.84
C HIS A 200 -8.54 0.10 13.68
N ILE A 201 -9.04 -0.58 12.63
CA ILE A 201 -9.72 0.05 11.50
C ILE A 201 -11.22 -0.26 11.61
N PRO A 202 -12.05 0.73 11.95
CA PRO A 202 -13.46 0.49 12.21
C PRO A 202 -14.23 -0.14 11.03
N SER A 203 -13.98 0.30 9.80
CA SER A 203 -14.63 -0.25 8.60
C SER A 203 -14.21 -1.69 8.29
N PHE A 204 -13.05 -2.13 8.78
CA PHE A 204 -12.56 -3.51 8.65
C PHE A 204 -12.99 -4.39 9.82
N ASP A 205 -13.51 -3.77 10.89
CA ASP A 205 -13.90 -4.45 12.15
C ASP A 205 -12.80 -5.37 12.69
N CYS A 206 -11.57 -4.87 12.71
CA CYS A 206 -10.41 -5.58 13.29
C CYS A 206 -9.19 -4.68 13.44
N ASN A 207 -8.19 -5.16 14.19
CA ASN A 207 -6.86 -4.59 14.18
C ASN A 207 -6.13 -5.01 12.90
N TRP A 208 -5.55 -4.01 12.21
CA TRP A 208 -4.73 -4.20 11.01
C TRP A 208 -3.27 -4.02 11.34
N ASN A 209 -2.43 -4.84 10.74
CA ASN A 209 -1.01 -4.88 11.06
C ASN A 209 -0.14 -4.38 9.90
N PHE A 210 0.93 -3.67 10.26
CA PHE A 210 1.98 -3.23 9.36
C PHE A 210 3.33 -3.73 9.89
N ALA A 211 4.13 -4.30 9.00
CA ALA A 211 5.45 -4.80 9.35
C ALA A 211 6.54 -4.06 8.57
N SER A 212 7.61 -3.69 9.24
CA SER A 212 8.69 -2.89 8.66
C SER A 212 10.05 -3.50 8.95
N SER A 213 10.97 -3.33 7.99
CA SER A 213 12.36 -3.77 8.08
C SER A 213 13.30 -2.70 7.54
N ILE A 214 14.51 -2.65 8.09
CA ILE A 214 15.59 -1.75 7.68
C ILE A 214 16.63 -2.54 6.91
N LEU A 215 17.04 -2.06 5.74
CA LEU A 215 18.16 -2.60 4.98
C LEU A 215 19.47 -2.15 5.64
N LYS A 216 20.27 -3.11 6.12
CA LYS A 216 21.59 -2.86 6.74
C LYS A 216 22.65 -2.61 5.70
#